data_d7159a569b2a6c2f5e713c1605fc4b0a
#
_entry.id   d7159a569b2a6c2f5e713c1605fc4b0a
#
_cell.length_a   1.000
_cell.length_b   1.000
_cell.length_c   1.000
_cell.angle_alpha   90.00
_cell.angle_beta   90.00
_cell.angle_gamma   90.00
#
_symmetry.space_group_name_H-M   'P 1'
#
loop_
_entity.id
_entity.type
_entity.pdbx_description
1 polymer ?
#
loop_
_entity_poly.entity_id
_entity_poly.type
_entity_poly.pdbx_seq_one_letter_code
_entity_poly.pdbx_strand_id
1 'polypeptide(L)'
;MNTTEDSRNSRVWGRRIALLAGVLAFVSCTAFVSWSLTCPCEMSPGGYLFGAGPDGPVTDWSCANDVPLCQIQVSIGVLPYSINLTCMSTPEGGLYLSCGFCDNKRWSGLVVDEGDIRIRLDEVVYPVTATRVMDPAELDRAWDTRVMKLQVHSSDVNPAVSVGTARPDRWWSFRLESR
;
A
#
# COMPACT_ATOMS: atom_id res chain seq x y z
N MET A 1 2.33 52.62 37.79
CA MET A 1 1.97 53.12 36.45
C MET A 1 2.57 52.18 35.38
N ASN A 2 2.13 50.91 35.25
CA ASN A 2 2.67 49.97 34.26
C ASN A 2 1.65 48.90 33.78
N THR A 3 0.37 49.04 34.11
CA THR A 3 -0.65 48.00 33.76
C THR A 3 -1.12 48.04 32.29
N THR A 4 -1.00 49.18 31.63
CA THR A 4 -1.44 49.39 30.24
C THR A 4 -0.44 48.88 29.21
N GLU A 5 0.85 48.91 29.51
CA GLU A 5 1.92 48.39 28.61
C GLU A 5 1.96 46.87 28.61
N ASP A 6 1.75 46.23 29.74
CA ASP A 6 1.74 44.77 29.90
C ASP A 6 0.54 44.14 29.18
N SER A 7 -0.64 44.75 29.25
CA SER A 7 -1.83 44.30 28.53
C SER A 7 -1.73 44.48 27.01
N ARG A 8 -0.97 45.43 26.53
CA ARG A 8 -0.72 45.66 25.11
C ARG A 8 0.26 44.62 24.55
N ASN A 9 1.30 44.29 25.32
CA ASN A 9 2.32 43.33 24.94
C ASN A 9 1.75 41.90 24.91
N SER A 10 0.91 41.51 25.85
CA SER A 10 0.23 40.23 25.90
C SER A 10 -0.71 40.00 24.70
N ARG A 11 -1.43 41.07 24.25
CA ARG A 11 -2.28 40.98 23.04
C ARG A 11 -1.48 40.84 21.77
N VAL A 12 -0.32 41.49 21.65
CA VAL A 12 0.57 41.35 20.49
C VAL A 12 1.16 39.93 20.43
N TRP A 13 1.58 39.38 21.58
CA TRP A 13 2.07 38.02 21.70
C TRP A 13 0.97 37.02 21.37
N GLY A 14 -0.23 37.16 21.88
CA GLY A 14 -1.38 36.29 21.57
C GLY A 14 -1.69 36.26 20.08
N ARG A 15 -1.67 37.42 19.39
CA ARG A 15 -1.88 37.48 17.93
C ARG A 15 -0.75 36.81 17.15
N ARG A 16 0.51 36.93 17.57
CA ARG A 16 1.64 36.25 16.92
C ARG A 16 1.56 34.72 17.07
N ILE A 17 1.21 34.24 18.27
CA ILE A 17 1.01 32.81 18.52
C ILE A 17 -0.14 32.28 17.67
N ALA A 18 -1.27 32.97 17.60
CA ALA A 18 -2.42 32.57 16.78
C ALA A 18 -2.07 32.55 15.29
N LEU A 19 -1.31 33.51 14.79
CA LEU A 19 -0.84 33.52 13.40
C LEU A 19 0.11 32.36 13.12
N LEU A 20 1.08 32.08 14.00
CA LEU A 20 2.00 30.96 13.85
C LEU A 20 1.25 29.61 13.88
N ALA A 21 0.29 29.44 14.78
CA ALA A 21 -0.54 28.23 14.84
C ALA A 21 -1.39 28.08 13.57
N GLY A 22 -1.96 29.17 13.05
CA GLY A 22 -2.70 29.15 11.79
C GLY A 22 -1.84 28.78 10.58
N VAL A 23 -0.63 29.34 10.47
CA VAL A 23 0.32 28.99 9.41
C VAL A 23 0.74 27.52 9.52
N LEU A 24 1.05 27.05 10.74
CA LEU A 24 1.43 25.66 10.95
C LEU A 24 0.30 24.68 10.56
N ALA A 25 -0.94 24.97 10.97
CA ALA A 25 -2.10 24.19 10.60
C ALA A 25 -2.32 24.17 9.08
N PHE A 26 -2.19 25.32 8.42
CA PHE A 26 -2.32 25.40 6.96
C PHE A 26 -1.24 24.59 6.25
N VAL A 27 0.03 24.72 6.65
CA VAL A 27 1.13 23.94 6.06
C VAL A 27 0.93 22.44 6.28
N SER A 28 0.51 22.03 7.48
CA SER A 28 0.24 20.62 7.78
C SER A 28 -0.92 20.06 6.94
N CYS A 29 -2.01 20.80 6.79
CA CYS A 29 -3.13 20.42 5.92
C CYS A 29 -2.69 20.29 4.46
N THR A 30 -1.94 21.27 3.96
CA THR A 30 -1.45 21.26 2.58
C THR A 30 -0.54 20.07 2.32
N ALA A 31 0.39 19.79 3.25
CA ALA A 31 1.28 18.63 3.16
C ALA A 31 0.50 17.29 3.18
N PHE A 32 -0.50 17.17 4.06
CA PHE A 32 -1.37 15.99 4.14
C PHE A 32 -2.16 15.77 2.85
N VAL A 33 -2.79 16.82 2.32
CA VAL A 33 -3.56 16.74 1.06
C VAL A 33 -2.63 16.41 -0.10
N SER A 34 -1.48 17.09 -0.20
CA SER A 34 -0.49 16.81 -1.25
C SER A 34 -0.02 15.36 -1.23
N TRP A 35 0.33 14.83 -0.05
CA TRP A 35 0.71 13.43 0.10
C TRP A 35 -0.43 12.49 -0.29
N SER A 36 -1.65 12.74 0.18
CA SER A 36 -2.82 11.89 -0.10
C SER A 36 -3.15 11.79 -1.59
N LEU A 37 -2.83 12.83 -2.37
CA LEU A 37 -3.05 12.86 -3.81
C LEU A 37 -1.88 12.27 -4.63
N THR A 38 -0.77 11.92 -4.00
CA THR A 38 0.38 11.34 -4.68
C THR A 38 0.09 9.87 -5.04
N CYS A 39 0.13 9.50 -6.31
CA CYS A 39 0.03 8.10 -6.71
C CYS A 39 1.38 7.40 -6.51
N PRO A 40 1.39 6.07 -6.22
CA PRO A 40 2.62 5.32 -6.22
C PRO A 40 3.16 5.20 -7.65
N CYS A 41 4.39 5.63 -7.86
CA CYS A 41 5.05 5.61 -9.17
C CYS A 41 6.34 4.80 -9.08
N GLU A 42 6.51 3.82 -9.97
CA GLU A 42 7.69 2.96 -9.99
C GLU A 42 8.02 2.36 -8.60
N MET A 43 9.14 2.81 -8.01
CA MET A 43 9.63 2.40 -6.69
C MET A 43 9.24 3.39 -5.58
N SER A 44 8.60 4.51 -5.91
CA SER A 44 8.22 5.54 -4.94
C SER A 44 6.84 5.26 -4.35
N PRO A 45 6.67 5.36 -3.02
CA PRO A 45 5.37 5.21 -2.41
C PRO A 45 4.47 6.41 -2.71
N GLY A 46 3.16 6.18 -2.67
CA GLY A 46 2.13 7.19 -2.81
C GLY A 46 1.19 7.25 -1.61
N GLY A 47 0.16 8.07 -1.74
CA GLY A 47 -0.88 8.28 -0.75
C GLY A 47 -2.09 7.39 -0.96
N TYR A 48 -3.26 8.02 -1.18
CA TYR A 48 -4.53 7.32 -1.30
C TYR A 48 -4.75 6.75 -2.71
N LEU A 49 -5.21 5.51 -2.80
CA LEU A 49 -5.60 4.90 -4.07
C LEU A 49 -7.02 5.33 -4.45
N PHE A 50 -7.11 6.08 -5.55
CA PHE A 50 -8.38 6.45 -6.16
C PHE A 50 -8.72 5.47 -7.28
N GLY A 51 -10.00 5.19 -7.49
CA GLY A 51 -10.51 4.31 -8.54
C GLY A 51 -11.97 3.99 -8.33
N ALA A 52 -12.59 3.34 -9.30
CA ALA A 52 -13.94 2.82 -9.16
C ALA A 52 -13.97 1.72 -8.08
N GLY A 53 -15.09 1.53 -7.41
CA GLY A 53 -15.31 0.36 -6.56
C GLY A 53 -15.73 -0.85 -7.41
N PRO A 54 -15.58 -2.09 -6.91
CA PRO A 54 -16.13 -3.27 -7.56
C PRO A 54 -17.67 -3.28 -7.44
N ASP A 55 -18.35 -3.95 -8.37
CA ASP A 55 -19.81 -4.11 -8.35
C ASP A 55 -20.30 -5.08 -7.25
N GLY A 56 -19.37 -5.80 -6.60
CA GLY A 56 -19.65 -6.74 -5.53
C GLY A 56 -18.41 -7.52 -5.13
N PRO A 57 -18.53 -8.50 -4.21
CA PRO A 57 -17.41 -9.36 -3.82
C PRO A 57 -16.84 -10.12 -5.02
N VAL A 58 -15.52 -10.17 -5.10
CA VAL A 58 -14.78 -10.82 -6.18
C VAL A 58 -14.30 -12.19 -5.71
N THR A 59 -14.59 -13.23 -6.48
CA THR A 59 -14.16 -14.61 -6.21
C THR A 59 -13.15 -15.13 -7.23
N ASP A 60 -13.09 -14.50 -8.40
CA ASP A 60 -12.12 -14.81 -9.46
C ASP A 60 -11.25 -13.57 -9.73
N TRP A 61 -9.98 -13.71 -9.44
CA TRP A 61 -8.98 -12.66 -9.58
C TRP A 61 -8.06 -12.86 -10.79
N SER A 62 -8.48 -13.64 -11.78
CA SER A 62 -7.66 -13.93 -12.97
C SER A 62 -7.15 -12.67 -13.67
N CYS A 63 -7.94 -11.58 -13.66
CA CYS A 63 -7.54 -10.26 -14.17
C CYS A 63 -6.25 -9.71 -13.54
N ALA A 64 -5.88 -10.16 -12.35
CA ALA A 64 -4.61 -9.78 -11.73
C ALA A 64 -3.39 -10.26 -12.52
N ASN A 65 -3.54 -11.27 -13.38
CA ASN A 65 -2.46 -11.75 -14.23
C ASN A 65 -2.28 -10.94 -15.51
N ASP A 66 -3.25 -10.10 -15.88
CA ASP A 66 -3.23 -9.29 -17.10
C ASP A 66 -2.45 -7.99 -16.90
N VAL A 67 -2.32 -7.52 -15.65
CA VAL A 67 -1.58 -6.31 -15.31
C VAL A 67 -0.17 -6.62 -14.80
N PRO A 68 0.87 -5.85 -15.18
CA PRO A 68 2.25 -6.11 -14.72
C PRO A 68 2.39 -5.95 -13.21
N LEU A 69 1.73 -4.95 -12.63
CA LEU A 69 1.77 -4.63 -11.20
C LEU A 69 0.37 -4.27 -10.72
N CYS A 70 0.12 -4.50 -9.45
CA CYS A 70 -0.97 -3.92 -8.71
C CYS A 70 -0.44 -2.91 -7.69
N GLN A 71 -1.34 -2.15 -7.11
CA GLN A 71 -1.03 -1.21 -6.05
C GLN A 71 -1.76 -1.61 -4.79
N ILE A 72 -1.05 -1.67 -3.67
CA ILE A 72 -1.70 -1.85 -2.37
C ILE A 72 -1.68 -0.54 -1.60
N GLN A 73 -2.69 -0.36 -0.76
CA GLN A 73 -2.75 0.73 0.21
C GLN A 73 -2.97 0.16 1.60
N VAL A 74 -2.11 0.54 2.50
CA VAL A 74 -2.16 0.35 3.96
C VAL A 74 -2.14 1.70 4.65
N SER A 75 -2.21 1.74 5.98
CA SER A 75 -2.16 2.98 6.74
C SER A 75 -0.90 3.09 7.59
N ILE A 76 -0.39 4.28 7.73
CA ILE A 76 0.65 4.62 8.70
C ILE A 76 0.03 5.62 9.67
N GLY A 77 -0.57 5.11 10.74
CA GLY A 77 -1.43 5.91 11.59
C GLY A 77 -2.62 6.44 10.78
N VAL A 78 -2.72 7.75 10.60
CA VAL A 78 -3.80 8.38 9.80
C VAL A 78 -3.41 8.62 8.34
N LEU A 79 -2.17 8.34 7.96
CA LEU A 79 -1.67 8.61 6.62
C LEU A 79 -1.85 7.38 5.71
N PRO A 80 -2.49 7.53 4.55
CA PRO A 80 -2.50 6.48 3.53
C PRO A 80 -1.09 6.28 2.97
N TYR A 81 -0.73 5.02 2.75
CA TYR A 81 0.55 4.62 2.20
C TYR A 81 0.33 3.56 1.14
N SER A 82 0.68 3.85 -0.08
CA SER A 82 0.49 2.93 -1.21
C SER A 82 1.79 2.65 -1.94
N ILE A 83 1.91 1.44 -2.48
CA ILE A 83 3.07 0.98 -3.24
C ILE A 83 2.66 0.06 -4.39
N ASN A 84 3.55 -0.05 -5.38
CA ASN A 84 3.44 -1.01 -6.46
C ASN A 84 4.03 -2.36 -6.04
N LEU A 85 3.32 -3.44 -6.33
CA LEU A 85 3.74 -4.81 -6.07
C LEU A 85 3.38 -5.73 -7.22
N THR A 86 4.06 -6.87 -7.32
CA THR A 86 3.58 -7.97 -8.13
C THR A 86 2.48 -8.71 -7.38
N CYS A 87 1.27 -8.69 -7.94
CA CYS A 87 0.18 -9.57 -7.53
C CYS A 87 -0.03 -10.63 -8.59
N MET A 88 -0.60 -11.75 -8.22
CA MET A 88 -0.86 -12.87 -9.11
C MET A 88 -2.09 -13.63 -8.67
N SER A 89 -2.80 -14.20 -9.64
CA SER A 89 -3.92 -15.08 -9.38
C SER A 89 -3.58 -16.51 -9.77
N THR A 90 -3.93 -17.46 -8.90
CA THR A 90 -3.85 -18.89 -9.22
C THR A 90 -4.90 -19.29 -10.25
N PRO A 91 -4.76 -20.47 -10.89
CA PRO A 91 -5.78 -20.96 -11.84
C PRO A 91 -7.17 -21.10 -11.22
N GLU A 92 -7.25 -21.28 -9.90
CA GLU A 92 -8.50 -21.38 -9.13
C GLU A 92 -9.09 -19.99 -8.77
N GLY A 93 -8.46 -18.90 -9.23
CA GLY A 93 -8.94 -17.53 -9.02
C GLY A 93 -8.48 -16.87 -7.71
N GLY A 94 -7.65 -17.53 -6.89
CA GLY A 94 -7.14 -16.95 -5.64
C GLY A 94 -6.09 -15.87 -5.88
N LEU A 95 -6.20 -14.72 -5.18
CA LEU A 95 -5.29 -13.59 -5.31
C LEU A 95 -4.17 -13.65 -4.26
N TYR A 96 -2.94 -13.42 -4.71
CA TYR A 96 -1.75 -13.39 -3.85
C TYR A 96 -0.86 -12.17 -4.10
N LEU A 97 -0.24 -11.72 -3.02
CA LEU A 97 0.94 -10.84 -3.04
C LEU A 97 2.13 -11.62 -2.51
N SER A 98 3.32 -11.33 -3.03
CA SER A 98 4.54 -11.97 -2.54
C SER A 98 5.71 -11.00 -2.46
N CYS A 99 6.63 -11.29 -1.54
CA CYS A 99 7.90 -10.58 -1.46
C CYS A 99 9.04 -11.43 -0.90
N GLY A 100 10.24 -11.17 -1.40
CA GLY A 100 11.47 -11.60 -0.75
C GLY A 100 11.90 -10.61 0.32
N PHE A 101 12.53 -11.12 1.40
CA PHE A 101 13.01 -10.29 2.52
C PHE A 101 11.91 -9.37 3.12
N CYS A 102 10.72 -9.91 3.25
CA CYS A 102 9.54 -9.16 3.72
C CYS A 102 9.71 -8.63 5.13
N ASP A 103 10.46 -9.31 5.97
CA ASP A 103 10.83 -8.90 7.33
C ASP A 103 11.51 -7.51 7.40
N ASN A 104 12.13 -7.08 6.28
CA ASN A 104 12.78 -5.78 6.17
C ASN A 104 11.95 -4.74 5.41
N LYS A 105 10.73 -5.08 5.00
CA LYS A 105 9.85 -4.18 4.23
C LYS A 105 8.75 -3.61 5.12
N ARG A 106 8.67 -2.27 5.14
CA ARG A 106 7.68 -1.57 5.97
C ARG A 106 6.24 -2.01 5.69
N TRP A 107 5.89 -2.15 4.42
CA TRP A 107 4.53 -2.48 4.02
C TRP A 107 4.07 -3.87 4.49
N SER A 108 4.97 -4.85 4.51
CA SER A 108 4.60 -6.22 4.90
C SER A 108 4.26 -6.32 6.38
N GLY A 109 4.96 -5.57 7.24
CA GLY A 109 4.59 -5.44 8.65
C GLY A 109 3.21 -4.81 8.82
N LEU A 110 2.95 -3.70 8.10
CA LEU A 110 1.65 -3.03 8.13
C LEU A 110 0.51 -3.93 7.65
N VAL A 111 0.72 -4.74 6.59
CA VAL A 111 -0.27 -5.72 6.12
C VAL A 111 -0.56 -6.79 7.18
N VAL A 112 0.47 -7.27 7.90
CA VAL A 112 0.29 -8.24 9.00
C VAL A 112 -0.51 -7.63 10.15
N ASP A 113 -0.26 -6.36 10.47
CA ASP A 113 -0.89 -5.67 11.60
C ASP A 113 -2.35 -5.26 11.31
N GLU A 114 -2.63 -4.78 10.09
CA GLU A 114 -3.95 -4.27 9.71
C GLU A 114 -4.89 -5.38 9.22
N GLY A 115 -4.39 -6.31 8.43
CA GLY A 115 -5.18 -7.33 7.74
C GLY A 115 -6.06 -6.74 6.63
N ASP A 116 -6.85 -5.73 6.94
CA ASP A 116 -7.77 -5.06 6.02
C ASP A 116 -7.07 -3.96 5.24
N ILE A 117 -6.88 -4.19 3.93
CA ILE A 117 -6.16 -3.30 3.03
C ILE A 117 -7.00 -2.98 1.79
N ARG A 118 -6.48 -2.13 0.92
CA ARG A 118 -7.04 -1.89 -0.41
C ARG A 118 -6.04 -2.29 -1.47
N ILE A 119 -6.54 -2.89 -2.55
CA ILE A 119 -5.73 -3.20 -3.72
C ILE A 119 -6.33 -2.53 -4.95
N ARG A 120 -5.50 -1.91 -5.79
CA ARG A 120 -5.91 -1.42 -7.10
C ARG A 120 -5.35 -2.33 -8.19
N LEU A 121 -6.26 -2.84 -9.03
CA LEU A 121 -5.97 -3.54 -10.26
C LEU A 121 -6.53 -2.68 -11.39
N ASP A 122 -5.65 -2.21 -12.26
CA ASP A 122 -6.00 -1.23 -13.28
C ASP A 122 -6.66 0.02 -12.67
N GLU A 123 -7.91 0.33 -12.99
CA GLU A 123 -8.64 1.49 -12.48
C GLU A 123 -9.59 1.16 -11.32
N VAL A 124 -9.71 -0.11 -10.94
CA VAL A 124 -10.64 -0.55 -9.89
C VAL A 124 -9.93 -0.78 -8.57
N VAL A 125 -10.50 -0.25 -7.49
CA VAL A 125 -9.97 -0.37 -6.12
C VAL A 125 -10.85 -1.29 -5.30
N TYR A 126 -10.29 -2.41 -4.88
CA TYR A 126 -10.97 -3.45 -4.13
C TYR A 126 -10.61 -3.38 -2.65
N PRO A 127 -11.59 -3.38 -1.74
CA PRO A 127 -11.34 -3.65 -0.33
C PRO A 127 -11.07 -5.16 -0.17
N VAL A 128 -9.98 -5.50 0.48
CA VAL A 128 -9.59 -6.91 0.68
C VAL A 128 -9.05 -7.13 2.09
N THR A 129 -9.19 -8.37 2.58
CA THR A 129 -8.49 -8.86 3.76
C THR A 129 -7.26 -9.64 3.30
N ALA A 130 -6.09 -9.28 3.81
CA ALA A 130 -4.82 -9.93 3.52
C ALA A 130 -4.39 -10.83 4.67
N THR A 131 -4.19 -12.09 4.40
CA THR A 131 -3.73 -13.08 5.39
C THR A 131 -2.37 -13.63 4.99
N ARG A 132 -1.40 -13.59 5.91
CA ARG A 132 -0.09 -14.20 5.67
C ARG A 132 -0.23 -15.72 5.55
N VAL A 133 0.27 -16.25 4.45
CA VAL A 133 0.28 -17.70 4.19
C VAL A 133 1.41 -18.35 5.00
N MET A 134 1.08 -19.41 5.73
CA MET A 134 2.04 -20.20 6.53
C MET A 134 2.12 -21.65 6.07
N ASP A 135 1.11 -22.14 5.35
CA ASP A 135 1.11 -23.51 4.80
C ASP A 135 2.16 -23.63 3.67
N PRO A 136 3.12 -24.59 3.77
CA PRO A 136 4.16 -24.75 2.77
C PRO A 136 3.64 -25.04 1.37
N ALA A 137 2.60 -25.86 1.25
CA ALA A 137 2.04 -26.21 -0.05
C ALA A 137 1.35 -25.01 -0.72
N GLU A 138 0.68 -24.16 0.06
CA GLU A 138 0.07 -22.93 -0.44
C GLU A 138 1.16 -21.90 -0.81
N LEU A 139 2.24 -21.80 -0.02
CA LEU A 139 3.38 -20.94 -0.34
C LEU A 139 4.04 -21.35 -1.67
N ASP A 140 4.18 -22.64 -1.91
CA ASP A 140 4.77 -23.16 -3.16
C ASP A 140 3.84 -22.87 -4.35
N ARG A 141 2.52 -23.07 -4.22
CA ARG A 141 1.55 -22.67 -5.26
C ARG A 141 1.60 -21.16 -5.59
N ALA A 142 1.65 -20.31 -4.57
CA ALA A 142 1.77 -18.88 -4.76
C ALA A 142 3.10 -18.50 -5.45
N TRP A 143 4.19 -19.19 -5.11
CA TRP A 143 5.48 -19.02 -5.76
C TRP A 143 5.45 -19.42 -7.24
N ASP A 144 4.92 -20.60 -7.55
CA ASP A 144 4.81 -21.07 -8.93
C ASP A 144 3.97 -20.13 -9.78
N THR A 145 2.86 -19.63 -9.23
CA THR A 145 2.02 -18.62 -9.89
C THR A 145 2.80 -17.34 -10.18
N ARG A 146 3.63 -16.87 -9.22
CA ARG A 146 4.51 -15.73 -9.45
C ARG A 146 5.52 -15.98 -10.54
N VAL A 147 6.16 -17.16 -10.55
CA VAL A 147 7.12 -17.55 -11.59
C VAL A 147 6.46 -17.50 -12.96
N MET A 148 5.25 -18.05 -13.09
CA MET A 148 4.49 -18.01 -14.35
C MET A 148 4.15 -16.59 -14.78
N LYS A 149 3.68 -15.73 -13.87
CA LYS A 149 3.40 -14.33 -14.17
C LYS A 149 4.64 -13.58 -14.67
N LEU A 150 5.80 -13.83 -14.07
CA LEU A 150 7.05 -13.18 -14.46
C LEU A 150 7.60 -13.65 -15.83
N GLN A 151 7.10 -14.76 -16.39
CA GLN A 151 7.41 -15.11 -17.78
C GLN A 151 6.81 -14.09 -18.76
N VAL A 152 5.70 -13.44 -18.37
CA VAL A 152 4.98 -12.45 -19.21
C VAL A 152 5.32 -11.02 -18.81
N HIS A 153 5.41 -10.74 -17.49
CA HIS A 153 5.52 -9.39 -16.94
C HIS A 153 6.84 -9.16 -16.17
N SER A 154 7.95 -9.69 -16.67
CA SER A 154 9.26 -9.43 -16.08
C SER A 154 9.72 -7.98 -16.30
N SER A 155 10.58 -7.50 -15.40
CA SER A 155 11.24 -6.19 -15.48
C SER A 155 12.62 -6.25 -14.81
N ASP A 156 13.40 -5.20 -14.93
CA ASP A 156 14.73 -5.10 -14.29
C ASP A 156 14.67 -5.27 -12.77
N VAL A 157 13.58 -4.80 -12.14
CA VAL A 157 13.36 -4.94 -10.67
C VAL A 157 12.68 -6.25 -10.27
N ASN A 158 12.02 -6.92 -11.21
CA ASN A 158 11.37 -8.21 -11.04
C ASN A 158 11.70 -9.11 -12.25
N PRO A 159 12.93 -9.63 -12.34
CA PRO A 159 13.34 -10.45 -13.47
C PRO A 159 12.59 -11.78 -13.51
N ALA A 160 12.46 -12.33 -14.70
CA ALA A 160 11.92 -13.67 -14.88
C ALA A 160 12.81 -14.69 -14.17
N VAL A 161 12.17 -15.64 -13.51
CA VAL A 161 12.81 -16.79 -12.85
C VAL A 161 12.48 -18.04 -13.66
N SER A 162 13.44 -18.96 -13.78
CA SER A 162 13.20 -20.22 -14.52
C SER A 162 12.05 -21.02 -13.90
N VAL A 163 11.18 -21.55 -14.75
CA VAL A 163 10.09 -22.44 -14.32
C VAL A 163 10.67 -23.63 -13.56
N GLY A 164 10.06 -23.97 -12.43
CA GLY A 164 10.54 -25.05 -11.55
C GLY A 164 11.63 -24.64 -10.57
N THR A 165 12.01 -23.36 -10.52
CA THR A 165 12.92 -22.86 -9.46
C THR A 165 12.24 -22.97 -8.11
N ALA A 166 12.91 -23.59 -7.15
CA ALA A 166 12.39 -23.72 -5.79
C ALA A 166 12.20 -22.34 -5.13
N ARG A 167 11.13 -22.22 -4.33
CA ARG A 167 10.85 -21.00 -3.56
C ARG A 167 11.97 -20.75 -2.54
N PRO A 168 12.48 -19.51 -2.46
CA PRO A 168 13.45 -19.16 -1.41
C PRO A 168 12.85 -19.24 -0.01
N ASP A 169 13.61 -19.70 0.99
CA ASP A 169 13.12 -19.90 2.38
C ASP A 169 12.56 -18.62 3.02
N ARG A 170 13.12 -17.45 2.69
CA ARG A 170 12.67 -16.14 3.22
C ARG A 170 11.64 -15.46 2.35
N TRP A 171 10.89 -16.22 1.56
CA TRP A 171 9.82 -15.72 0.71
C TRP A 171 8.48 -15.77 1.44
N TRP A 172 7.80 -14.61 1.54
CA TRP A 172 6.46 -14.53 2.10
C TRP A 172 5.43 -14.38 0.99
N SER A 173 4.25 -14.95 1.25
CA SER A 173 3.06 -14.69 0.45
C SER A 173 1.90 -14.31 1.34
N PHE A 174 1.01 -13.49 0.81
CA PHE A 174 -0.24 -13.07 1.44
C PHE A 174 -1.37 -13.45 0.52
N ARG A 175 -2.36 -14.18 1.04
CA ARG A 175 -3.62 -14.42 0.34
C ARG A 175 -4.55 -13.24 0.60
N LEU A 176 -5.24 -12.78 -0.48
CA LEU A 176 -6.18 -11.69 -0.42
C LEU A 176 -7.57 -12.19 -0.73
N GLU A 177 -8.53 -11.79 0.09
CA GLU A 177 -9.94 -12.14 -0.04
C GLU A 177 -10.77 -10.86 -0.15
N SER A 178 -11.75 -10.81 -1.07
CA SER A 178 -12.65 -9.67 -1.25
C SER A 178 -13.52 -9.47 -0.01
N ARG A 179 -13.73 -8.23 0.35
CA ARG A 179 -14.68 -7.85 1.42
C ARG A 179 -15.97 -7.32 0.84
#